data_ee30603c3bb03f7ec68cb085d806f8c9
#
_entry.id   ee30603c3bb03f7ec68cb085d806f8c9
#
_cell.length_a   1.000
_cell.length_b   1.000
_cell.length_c   1.000
_cell.angle_alpha   90.00
_cell.angle_beta   90.00
_cell.angle_gamma   90.00
#
_symmetry.space_group_name_H-M   'P 1'
#
loop_
_entity.id
_entity.type
_entity.pdbx_description
1 polymer ?
#
loop_
_entity_poly.entity_id
_entity_poly.type
_entity_poly.pdbx_seq_one_letter_code
_entity_poly.pdbx_strand_id
1 'polypeptide(L)'
;MAFIAVDAGLADMPAGTLAVSPLLRELVLQLADLQAASVAEQQAAQAYQHSLVDLLLLELARAQPQAYAIPVLHHPRLQLLYQSLLAEPQNRLGSSAWAERLAMSERTLLRLVKQDTGLSFARWRQQVQLLHALLQLAAGKSVQQVSMDLGYESVSAFITVFKKRLGTTPKRYFASA
;
A
#
# COMPACT_ATOMS: atom_id res chain seq x y z
N MET A 1 8.39 -3.09 -0.81
CA MET A 1 7.44 -2.76 0.27
C MET A 1 6.62 -4.01 0.55
N ALA A 2 6.79 -4.62 1.69
CA ALA A 2 6.05 -5.82 2.07
C ALA A 2 4.83 -5.41 2.88
N PHE A 3 3.68 -5.96 2.56
CA PHE A 3 2.50 -5.87 3.42
C PHE A 3 2.59 -7.01 4.42
N ILE A 4 2.78 -6.67 5.68
CA ILE A 4 2.73 -7.65 6.76
C ILE A 4 1.32 -7.58 7.33
N ALA A 5 0.52 -8.62 7.10
CA ALA A 5 -0.65 -8.88 7.92
C ALA A 5 -0.15 -9.41 9.25
N VAL A 6 -0.05 -8.57 10.26
CA VAL A 6 0.33 -8.98 11.60
C VAL A 6 -0.94 -9.18 12.41
N ASP A 7 -1.31 -10.43 12.59
CA ASP A 7 -2.50 -10.83 13.36
C ASP A 7 -2.24 -10.88 14.88
N ALA A 8 -1.09 -10.43 15.33
CA ALA A 8 -0.68 -10.52 16.73
C ALA A 8 -0.33 -9.14 17.33
N GLY A 9 -1.24 -8.59 18.08
CA GLY A 9 -0.92 -7.53 19.05
C GLY A 9 -0.85 -6.09 18.53
N LEU A 10 -1.16 -5.83 17.25
CA LEU A 10 -1.22 -4.49 16.67
C LEU A 10 -2.66 -3.94 16.54
N ALA A 11 -3.60 -4.49 17.33
CA ALA A 11 -5.02 -4.12 17.28
C ALA A 11 -5.29 -2.62 17.52
N ASP A 12 -4.38 -1.92 18.19
CA ASP A 12 -4.52 -0.49 18.52
C ASP A 12 -3.76 0.45 17.57
N MET A 13 -3.05 -0.06 16.56
CA MET A 13 -2.40 0.81 15.58
C MET A 13 -3.40 1.28 14.53
N PRO A 14 -3.55 2.60 14.33
CA PRO A 14 -4.40 3.11 13.26
C PRO A 14 -3.89 2.59 11.92
N ALA A 15 -4.81 2.06 11.11
CA ALA A 15 -4.49 1.64 9.76
C ALA A 15 -3.91 2.83 8.98
N GLY A 16 -2.67 2.71 8.55
CA GLY A 16 -1.97 3.79 7.87
C GLY A 16 -0.68 3.32 7.20
N THR A 17 -0.07 4.21 6.44
CA THR A 17 1.28 4.01 5.92
C THR A 17 2.29 4.59 6.90
N LEU A 18 3.35 3.85 7.16
CA LEU A 18 4.45 4.25 8.03
C LEU A 18 5.68 4.61 7.19
N ALA A 19 6.49 5.52 7.71
CA ALA A 19 7.82 5.72 7.17
C ALA A 19 8.66 4.47 7.42
N VAL A 20 9.12 3.84 6.35
CA VAL A 20 9.95 2.63 6.45
C VAL A 20 11.41 3.08 6.58
N SER A 21 11.98 3.01 7.80
CA SER A 21 13.40 3.23 8.02
C SER A 21 14.23 2.13 7.32
N PRO A 22 15.52 2.39 7.00
CA PRO A 22 16.39 1.34 6.47
C PRO A 22 16.42 0.10 7.35
N LEU A 23 16.42 0.27 8.67
CA LEU A 23 16.37 -0.84 9.63
C LEU A 23 15.06 -1.62 9.53
N LEU A 24 13.93 -0.93 9.51
CA LEU A 24 12.62 -1.57 9.38
C LEU A 24 12.51 -2.38 8.09
N ARG A 25 13.04 -1.86 6.98
CA ARG A 25 13.10 -2.56 5.71
C ARG A 25 13.92 -3.85 5.81
N GLU A 26 15.10 -3.76 6.40
CA GLU A 26 16.00 -4.90 6.54
C GLU A 26 15.42 -6.00 7.44
N LEU A 27 14.79 -5.62 8.55
CA LEU A 27 14.09 -6.55 9.43
C LEU A 27 13.00 -7.34 8.72
N VAL A 28 12.21 -6.66 7.87
CA VAL A 28 11.16 -7.31 7.07
C VAL A 28 11.76 -8.30 6.07
N LEU A 29 12.85 -7.94 5.38
CA LEU A 29 13.51 -8.82 4.42
C LEU A 29 14.11 -10.06 5.13
N GLN A 30 14.79 -9.88 6.24
CA GLN A 30 15.35 -10.97 7.03
C GLN A 30 14.27 -11.93 7.53
N LEU A 31 13.14 -11.43 8.01
CA LEU A 31 12.02 -12.27 8.44
C LEU A 31 11.39 -13.03 7.27
N ALA A 32 11.28 -12.41 6.10
CA ALA A 32 10.77 -13.07 4.89
C ALA A 32 11.70 -14.21 4.44
N ASP A 33 13.00 -14.00 4.46
CA ASP A 33 14.01 -15.03 4.13
C ASP A 33 13.95 -16.21 5.10
N LEU A 34 13.81 -15.95 6.41
CA LEU A 34 13.65 -17.00 7.42
C LEU A 34 12.34 -17.80 7.24
N GLN A 35 11.26 -17.17 6.81
CA GLN A 35 10.00 -17.88 6.51
C GLN A 35 10.10 -18.78 5.27
N ALA A 36 10.97 -18.44 4.33
CA ALA A 36 11.22 -19.24 3.13
C ALA A 36 12.20 -20.42 3.39
N ALA A 37 12.87 -20.45 4.54
CA ALA A 37 13.82 -21.47 4.92
C ALA A 37 13.13 -22.81 5.28
N SER A 38 13.88 -23.91 5.27
CA SER A 38 13.38 -25.22 5.68
C SER A 38 12.96 -25.27 7.16
N VAL A 39 12.07 -26.20 7.52
CA VAL A 39 11.57 -26.35 8.90
C VAL A 39 12.71 -26.56 9.93
N ALA A 40 13.77 -27.27 9.55
CA ALA A 40 14.93 -27.51 10.41
C ALA A 40 15.73 -26.22 10.68
N GLU A 41 15.92 -25.40 9.65
CA GLU A 41 16.59 -24.10 9.76
C GLU A 41 15.74 -23.10 10.57
N GLN A 42 14.43 -23.12 10.39
CA GLN A 42 13.49 -22.30 11.18
C GLN A 42 13.56 -22.65 12.67
N GLN A 43 13.62 -23.95 13.03
CA GLN A 43 13.74 -24.38 14.41
C GLN A 43 15.08 -23.97 15.04
N ALA A 44 16.19 -24.08 14.30
CA ALA A 44 17.50 -23.64 14.76
C ALA A 44 17.60 -22.12 14.95
N ALA A 45 16.85 -21.36 14.16
CA ALA A 45 16.84 -19.89 14.19
C ALA A 45 15.75 -19.28 15.08
N GLN A 46 15.02 -20.06 15.86
CA GLN A 46 13.81 -19.62 16.57
C GLN A 46 14.07 -18.45 17.53
N ALA A 47 15.15 -18.48 18.32
CA ALA A 47 15.52 -17.39 19.22
C ALA A 47 15.87 -16.09 18.45
N TYR A 48 16.58 -16.23 17.34
CA TYR A 48 16.91 -15.12 16.45
C TYR A 48 15.67 -14.51 15.81
N GLN A 49 14.76 -15.36 15.35
CA GLN A 49 13.49 -14.93 14.76
C GLN A 49 12.64 -14.13 15.76
N HIS A 50 12.53 -14.58 17.03
CA HIS A 50 11.84 -13.82 18.08
C HIS A 50 12.46 -12.44 18.28
N SER A 51 13.80 -12.37 18.35
CA SER A 51 14.49 -11.08 18.53
C SER A 51 14.26 -10.14 17.34
N LEU A 52 14.22 -10.64 16.11
CA LEU A 52 13.88 -9.85 14.93
C LEU A 52 12.43 -9.34 14.98
N VAL A 53 11.48 -10.15 15.43
CA VAL A 53 10.07 -9.77 15.59
C VAL A 53 9.93 -8.69 16.66
N ASP A 54 10.57 -8.84 17.82
CA ASP A 54 10.55 -7.85 18.89
C ASP A 54 11.11 -6.50 18.44
N LEU A 55 12.23 -6.53 17.71
CA LEU A 55 12.83 -5.32 17.15
C LEU A 55 11.95 -4.70 16.07
N LEU A 56 11.32 -5.52 15.22
CA LEU A 56 10.36 -5.07 14.21
C LEU A 56 9.18 -4.34 14.87
N LEU A 57 8.60 -4.91 15.94
CA LEU A 57 7.48 -4.30 16.67
C LEU A 57 7.89 -2.98 17.32
N LEU A 58 9.08 -2.90 17.89
CA LEU A 58 9.64 -1.67 18.43
C LEU A 58 9.84 -0.58 17.35
N GLU A 59 10.38 -0.93 16.20
CA GLU A 59 10.57 0.00 15.07
C GLU A 59 9.22 0.46 14.50
N LEU A 60 8.24 -0.44 14.40
CA LEU A 60 6.88 -0.09 13.98
C LEU A 60 6.22 0.90 14.95
N ALA A 61 6.35 0.68 16.27
CA ALA A 61 5.82 1.57 17.29
C ALA A 61 6.47 2.98 17.26
N ARG A 62 7.74 3.07 16.81
CA ARG A 62 8.48 4.34 16.67
C ARG A 62 8.29 5.00 15.31
N ALA A 63 7.82 4.25 14.32
CA ALA A 63 7.66 4.75 12.96
C ALA A 63 6.66 5.90 12.90
N GLN A 64 7.05 6.98 12.23
CA GLN A 64 6.17 8.13 12.05
C GLN A 64 5.06 7.81 11.03
N PRO A 65 3.81 8.14 11.36
CA PRO A 65 2.72 8.03 10.38
C PRO A 65 3.05 8.89 9.15
N GLN A 66 2.98 8.29 7.97
CA GLN A 66 3.10 9.03 6.72
C GLN A 66 1.79 9.77 6.44
N ALA A 67 1.91 10.96 5.85
CA ALA A 67 0.75 11.76 5.42
C ALA A 67 -0.13 11.05 4.38
N TYR A 68 0.29 9.88 3.90
CA TYR A 68 -0.37 9.10 2.88
C TYR A 68 -0.76 7.72 3.40
N ALA A 69 -1.96 7.65 3.98
CA ALA A 69 -2.57 6.40 4.41
C ALA A 69 -3.67 5.99 3.43
N ILE A 70 -3.74 4.70 3.09
CA ILE A 70 -4.92 4.14 2.42
C ILE A 70 -5.80 3.56 3.51
N PRO A 71 -7.02 4.07 3.69
CA PRO A 71 -7.95 3.52 4.65
C PRO A 71 -8.25 2.04 4.34
N VAL A 72 -8.28 1.22 5.37
CA VAL A 72 -8.60 -0.20 5.26
C VAL A 72 -10.07 -0.36 4.86
N LEU A 73 -10.33 -1.26 3.94
CA LEU A 73 -11.68 -1.64 3.54
C LEU A 73 -12.13 -2.84 4.38
N HIS A 74 -13.21 -2.67 5.13
CA HIS A 74 -13.74 -3.73 6.00
C HIS A 74 -14.75 -4.62 5.27
N HIS A 75 -15.50 -4.05 4.32
CA HIS A 75 -16.52 -4.80 3.60
C HIS A 75 -15.88 -5.80 2.60
N PRO A 76 -16.22 -7.11 2.63
CA PRO A 76 -15.54 -8.14 1.81
C PRO A 76 -15.53 -7.85 0.30
N ARG A 77 -16.64 -7.33 -0.25
CA ARG A 77 -16.69 -6.96 -1.67
C ARG A 77 -15.78 -5.79 -2.02
N LEU A 78 -15.54 -4.86 -1.07
CA LEU A 78 -14.58 -3.77 -1.28
C LEU A 78 -13.13 -4.28 -1.20
N GLN A 79 -12.86 -5.33 -0.44
CA GLN A 79 -11.56 -5.97 -0.45
C GLN A 79 -11.26 -6.59 -1.82
N LEU A 80 -12.25 -7.24 -2.47
CA LEU A 80 -12.10 -7.73 -3.84
C LEU A 80 -11.82 -6.59 -4.84
N LEU A 81 -12.52 -5.47 -4.70
CA LEU A 81 -12.24 -4.26 -5.49
C LEU A 81 -10.80 -3.78 -5.30
N TYR A 82 -10.33 -3.71 -4.07
CA TYR A 82 -8.98 -3.27 -3.75
C TYR A 82 -7.91 -4.19 -4.36
N GLN A 83 -8.09 -5.51 -4.20
CA GLN A 83 -7.19 -6.51 -4.81
C GLN A 83 -7.17 -6.40 -6.34
N SER A 84 -8.34 -6.21 -6.97
CA SER A 84 -8.42 -6.03 -8.42
C SER A 84 -7.69 -4.75 -8.89
N LEU A 85 -7.80 -3.66 -8.13
CA LEU A 85 -7.09 -2.41 -8.45
C LEU A 85 -5.57 -2.52 -8.21
N LEU A 86 -5.14 -3.36 -7.28
CA LEU A 86 -3.72 -3.66 -7.10
C LEU A 86 -3.17 -4.53 -8.23
N ALA A 87 -3.94 -5.49 -8.72
CA ALA A 87 -3.54 -6.34 -9.83
C ALA A 87 -3.53 -5.58 -11.17
N GLU A 88 -4.49 -4.68 -11.38
CA GLU A 88 -4.67 -3.91 -12.61
C GLU A 88 -4.73 -2.40 -12.34
N PRO A 89 -3.61 -1.74 -11.99
CA PRO A 89 -3.59 -0.32 -11.60
C PRO A 89 -3.99 0.64 -12.72
N GLN A 90 -3.84 0.21 -13.98
CA GLN A 90 -4.28 0.94 -15.18
C GLN A 90 -5.80 0.88 -15.39
N ASN A 91 -6.50 0.01 -14.67
CA ASN A 91 -7.95 -0.16 -14.83
C ASN A 91 -8.70 1.16 -14.55
N ARG A 92 -9.43 1.65 -15.55
CA ARG A 92 -10.14 2.94 -15.53
C ARG A 92 -11.65 2.81 -15.36
N LEU A 93 -12.16 1.63 -15.00
CA LEU A 93 -13.59 1.42 -14.81
C LEU A 93 -14.14 2.44 -13.81
N GLY A 94 -15.27 3.03 -14.15
CA GLY A 94 -16.02 3.92 -13.27
C GLY A 94 -16.73 3.17 -12.13
N SER A 95 -17.30 3.91 -11.21
CA SER A 95 -18.04 3.35 -10.06
C SER A 95 -19.21 2.47 -10.48
N SER A 96 -19.92 2.81 -11.57
CA SER A 96 -21.04 2.02 -12.09
C SER A 96 -20.57 0.63 -12.54
N ALA A 97 -19.53 0.55 -13.36
CA ALA A 97 -18.99 -0.73 -13.85
C ALA A 97 -18.39 -1.59 -12.73
N TRP A 98 -17.77 -0.96 -11.72
CA TRP A 98 -17.31 -1.67 -10.53
C TRP A 98 -18.45 -2.20 -9.68
N ALA A 99 -19.52 -1.41 -9.52
CA ALA A 99 -20.70 -1.84 -8.79
C ALA A 99 -21.35 -3.09 -9.43
N GLU A 100 -21.46 -3.10 -10.76
CA GLU A 100 -21.94 -4.24 -11.53
C GLU A 100 -21.09 -5.49 -11.29
N ARG A 101 -19.74 -5.37 -11.40
CA ARG A 101 -18.80 -6.48 -11.13
C ARG A 101 -18.91 -7.03 -9.72
N LEU A 102 -19.24 -6.18 -8.76
CA LEU A 102 -19.39 -6.53 -7.35
C LEU A 102 -20.82 -6.96 -6.99
N ALA A 103 -21.72 -7.11 -7.97
CA ALA A 103 -23.13 -7.45 -7.79
C ALA A 103 -23.82 -6.56 -6.74
N MET A 104 -23.65 -5.22 -6.88
CA MET A 104 -24.30 -4.22 -6.03
C MET A 104 -24.70 -2.99 -6.84
N SER A 105 -25.59 -2.14 -6.30
CA SER A 105 -25.87 -0.86 -6.93
C SER A 105 -24.71 0.13 -6.77
N GLU A 106 -24.56 1.05 -7.72
CA GLU A 106 -23.54 2.11 -7.64
C GLU A 106 -23.70 2.94 -6.35
N ARG A 107 -24.94 3.27 -5.97
CA ARG A 107 -25.24 3.96 -4.71
C ARG A 107 -24.70 3.20 -3.50
N THR A 108 -24.84 1.87 -3.49
CA THR A 108 -24.31 1.01 -2.41
C THR A 108 -22.79 1.05 -2.38
N LEU A 109 -22.13 0.92 -3.54
CA LEU A 109 -20.68 0.99 -3.66
C LEU A 109 -20.14 2.32 -3.11
N LEU A 110 -20.70 3.45 -3.59
CA LEU A 110 -20.25 4.77 -3.18
C LEU A 110 -20.45 5.02 -1.67
N ARG A 111 -21.59 4.55 -1.12
CA ARG A 111 -21.87 4.64 0.32
C ARG A 111 -20.88 3.82 1.15
N LEU A 112 -20.63 2.58 0.78
CA LEU A 112 -19.71 1.69 1.50
C LEU A 112 -18.28 2.22 1.46
N VAL A 113 -17.79 2.65 0.29
CA VAL A 113 -16.45 3.28 0.19
C VAL A 113 -16.36 4.52 1.08
N LYS A 114 -17.39 5.38 1.07
CA LYS A 114 -17.41 6.57 1.92
C LYS A 114 -17.45 6.22 3.41
N GLN A 115 -18.17 5.18 3.77
CA GLN A 115 -18.31 4.72 5.15
C GLN A 115 -17.00 4.13 5.68
N ASP A 116 -16.34 3.26 4.88
CA ASP A 116 -15.08 2.61 5.29
C ASP A 116 -13.88 3.57 5.25
N THR A 117 -13.86 4.50 4.30
CA THR A 117 -12.64 5.28 4.01
C THR A 117 -12.76 6.77 4.33
N GLY A 118 -13.97 7.27 4.55
CA GLY A 118 -14.23 8.72 4.64
C GLY A 118 -14.10 9.47 3.32
N LEU A 119 -13.72 8.80 2.22
CA LEU A 119 -13.42 9.40 0.92
C LEU A 119 -14.50 9.10 -0.13
N SER A 120 -14.57 9.93 -1.18
CA SER A 120 -15.30 9.53 -2.37
C SER A 120 -14.54 8.40 -3.11
N PHE A 121 -15.27 7.57 -3.86
CA PHE A 121 -14.70 6.50 -4.67
C PHE A 121 -13.54 6.96 -5.57
N ALA A 122 -13.71 8.08 -6.26
CA ALA A 122 -12.67 8.64 -7.13
C ALA A 122 -11.40 9.03 -6.34
N ARG A 123 -11.56 9.66 -5.17
CA ARG A 123 -10.45 10.04 -4.30
C ARG A 123 -9.73 8.82 -3.73
N TRP A 124 -10.48 7.85 -3.25
CA TRP A 124 -9.94 6.60 -2.72
C TRP A 124 -9.18 5.83 -3.81
N ARG A 125 -9.77 5.64 -5.00
CA ARG A 125 -9.11 4.99 -6.14
C ARG A 125 -7.80 5.69 -6.53
N GLN A 126 -7.81 7.03 -6.54
CA GLN A 126 -6.59 7.80 -6.82
C GLN A 126 -5.50 7.56 -5.76
N GLN A 127 -5.88 7.35 -4.50
CA GLN A 127 -4.92 6.98 -3.46
C GLN A 127 -4.31 5.59 -3.71
N VAL A 128 -5.12 4.61 -4.09
CA VAL A 128 -4.62 3.26 -4.44
C VAL A 128 -3.64 3.34 -5.62
N GLN A 129 -3.97 4.09 -6.67
CA GLN A 129 -3.07 4.29 -7.81
C GLN A 129 -1.75 4.96 -7.40
N LEU A 130 -1.80 5.93 -6.50
CA LEU A 130 -0.60 6.61 -6.04
C LEU A 130 0.29 5.71 -5.16
N LEU A 131 -0.30 4.84 -4.33
CA LEU A 131 0.47 3.80 -3.64
C LEU A 131 1.19 2.89 -4.65
N HIS A 132 0.50 2.47 -5.69
CA HIS A 132 1.10 1.65 -6.75
C HIS A 132 2.27 2.39 -7.43
N ALA A 133 2.11 3.71 -7.67
CA ALA A 133 3.19 4.55 -8.18
C ALA A 133 4.41 4.54 -7.25
N LEU A 134 4.18 4.73 -5.94
CA LEU A 134 5.25 4.73 -4.94
C LEU A 134 5.99 3.40 -4.89
N LEU A 135 5.25 2.27 -4.95
CA LEU A 135 5.85 0.93 -4.97
C LEU A 135 6.73 0.71 -6.20
N GLN A 136 6.25 1.07 -7.38
CA GLN A 136 7.00 0.89 -8.63
C GLN A 136 8.24 1.80 -8.69
N LEU A 137 8.12 3.05 -8.24
CA LEU A 137 9.25 3.98 -8.16
C LEU A 137 10.29 3.51 -7.13
N ALA A 138 9.86 3.00 -5.97
CA ALA A 138 10.75 2.41 -4.97
C ALA A 138 11.47 1.15 -5.49
N ALA A 139 10.83 0.40 -6.40
CA ALA A 139 11.43 -0.73 -7.11
C ALA A 139 12.37 -0.31 -8.25
N GLY A 140 12.65 0.99 -8.42
CA GLY A 140 13.59 1.51 -9.41
C GLY A 140 13.00 1.75 -10.81
N LYS A 141 11.69 1.60 -11.02
CA LYS A 141 11.08 1.97 -12.31
C LYS A 141 11.19 3.47 -12.56
N SER A 142 11.38 3.84 -13.82
CA SER A 142 11.42 5.24 -14.21
C SER A 142 10.04 5.91 -14.08
N VAL A 143 10.02 7.22 -13.85
CA VAL A 143 8.79 8.02 -13.79
C VAL A 143 7.95 7.87 -15.07
N GLN A 144 8.62 7.74 -16.21
CA GLN A 144 7.97 7.51 -17.50
C GLN A 144 7.25 6.16 -17.55
N GLN A 145 7.92 5.07 -17.18
CA GLN A 145 7.32 3.73 -17.14
C GLN A 145 6.12 3.70 -16.17
N VAL A 146 6.29 4.25 -14.97
CA VAL A 146 5.21 4.28 -13.97
C VAL A 146 4.01 5.07 -14.47
N SER A 147 4.22 6.20 -15.14
CA SER A 147 3.11 6.98 -15.70
C SER A 147 2.33 6.21 -16.77
N MET A 148 3.03 5.45 -17.61
CA MET A 148 2.43 4.58 -18.63
C MET A 148 1.69 3.39 -18.00
N ASP A 149 2.33 2.67 -17.06
CA ASP A 149 1.76 1.52 -16.36
C ASP A 149 0.47 1.88 -15.59
N LEU A 150 0.38 3.11 -15.10
CA LEU A 150 -0.82 3.63 -14.43
C LEU A 150 -1.83 4.24 -15.41
N GLY A 151 -1.51 4.24 -16.70
CA GLY A 151 -2.38 4.72 -17.77
C GLY A 151 -2.55 6.23 -17.81
N TYR A 152 -1.61 7.04 -17.34
CA TYR A 152 -1.68 8.48 -17.51
C TYR A 152 -1.42 8.88 -18.98
N GLU A 153 -2.11 9.90 -19.46
CA GLU A 153 -1.97 10.40 -20.83
C GLU A 153 -0.59 11.00 -21.10
N SER A 154 0.07 11.49 -20.06
CA SER A 154 1.42 12.03 -20.14
C SER A 154 2.14 11.94 -18.79
N VAL A 155 3.48 11.94 -18.86
CA VAL A 155 4.34 12.03 -17.67
C VAL A 155 4.05 13.30 -16.87
N SER A 156 3.76 14.41 -17.54
CA SER A 156 3.43 15.68 -16.91
C SER A 156 2.13 15.62 -16.11
N ALA A 157 1.11 14.94 -16.64
CA ALA A 157 -0.16 14.72 -15.94
C ALA A 157 0.06 13.91 -14.64
N PHE A 158 0.85 12.83 -14.73
CA PHE A 158 1.23 12.03 -13.55
C PHE A 158 1.98 12.87 -12.51
N ILE A 159 3.04 13.62 -12.92
CA ILE A 159 3.84 14.46 -12.00
C ILE A 159 2.95 15.50 -11.31
N THR A 160 1.99 16.09 -12.03
CA THR A 160 1.06 17.07 -11.48
C THR A 160 0.19 16.46 -10.37
N VAL A 161 -0.38 15.27 -10.63
CA VAL A 161 -1.18 14.53 -9.63
C VAL A 161 -0.31 14.12 -8.43
N PHE A 162 0.87 13.58 -8.69
CA PHE A 162 1.81 13.18 -7.64
C PHE A 162 2.17 14.35 -6.73
N LYS A 163 2.60 15.49 -7.33
CA LYS A 163 2.94 16.71 -6.59
C LYS A 163 1.76 17.27 -5.80
N LYS A 164 0.57 17.27 -6.37
CA LYS A 164 -0.65 17.73 -5.68
C LYS A 164 -0.98 16.90 -4.45
N ARG A 165 -0.62 15.61 -4.45
CA ARG A 165 -0.95 14.68 -3.37
C ARG A 165 0.16 14.53 -2.33
N LEU A 166 1.41 14.55 -2.76
CA LEU A 166 2.58 14.29 -1.90
C LEU A 166 3.45 15.54 -1.65
N GLY A 167 3.01 16.70 -2.16
CA GLY A 167 3.69 17.98 -1.94
C GLY A 167 4.97 18.19 -2.77
N THR A 168 5.52 17.14 -3.37
CA THR A 168 6.77 17.19 -4.13
C THR A 168 6.74 16.32 -5.37
N THR A 169 7.73 16.45 -6.27
CA THR A 169 7.83 15.61 -7.47
C THR A 169 8.37 14.23 -7.14
N PRO A 170 8.09 13.18 -7.98
CA PRO A 170 8.61 11.83 -7.75
C PRO A 170 10.12 11.79 -7.53
N LYS A 171 10.89 12.51 -8.37
CA LYS A 171 12.35 12.55 -8.27
C LYS A 171 12.83 13.11 -6.92
N ARG A 172 12.21 14.18 -6.43
CA ARG A 172 12.58 14.79 -5.13
C ARG A 172 12.11 13.93 -3.96
N TYR A 173 10.96 13.28 -4.08
CA TYR A 173 10.42 12.40 -3.05
C TYR A 173 11.39 11.26 -2.69
N PHE A 174 12.00 10.64 -3.71
CA PHE A 174 12.95 9.54 -3.51
C PHE A 174 14.41 9.99 -3.35
N ALA A 175 14.75 11.26 -3.60
CA ALA A 175 16.07 11.81 -3.31
C ALA A 175 16.22 12.24 -1.84
N SER A 176 15.11 12.40 -1.12
CA SER A 176 15.07 12.82 0.29
C SER A 176 14.69 11.67 1.24
N ALA A 177 14.52 10.46 0.73
CA ALA A 177 14.31 9.22 1.45
C ALA A 177 15.60 8.40 1.44
#